data_ec96c4acf0cf3ce4af5a61f0df9d5b76
#
_entry.id   ec96c4acf0cf3ce4af5a61f0df9d5b76
#
_cell.length_a   1.000
_cell.length_b   1.000
_cell.length_c   1.000
_cell.angle_alpha   90.00
_cell.angle_beta   90.00
_cell.angle_gamma   90.00
#
_symmetry.space_group_name_H-M   'P 1'
#
loop_
_entity.id
_entity.type
_entity.pdbx_description
1 polymer ?
#
loop_
_entity_poly.entity_id
_entity_poly.type
_entity_poly.pdbx_seq_one_letter_code
_entity_poly.pdbx_strand_id
1 'polypeptide(L)'
;YIIIFLFPYLIFSQVSISGEIKDQTGYPIMGANIIAVNNETQILDGFGISNDNGYFSLNLKKDTEFNIKITFIGYKPVELNISLSEDTVKDFILEEQAEALDEVELVYEMPVEIKGDTIVYSADAFNTGTEKKLSDVLANMPGIEVNEDGRIEVEGQEVRKIQIEGKDFFDGDTKLAAQNLPAKAVGKVEVLRNFTEVGQLRSVQNNEDNFAINIRLKEGKDKFWFGEILAGTGPDDIHLIAPKIFYYDKQFNFSVLGNSNDVGAPALSRRDFYRFSGGFNNLNSRAGTSINISSDLAGIGSLQNNRAKLIESEFGAANFSVNNDKGLEISGFSVFTTVTNDIEEQIKRTYNATEVVENTSEYSLQK
;
A
#
# COMPACT_ATOMS: atom_id res chain seq x y z
N TYR A 1 -11.21 31.07 -30.71
CA TYR A 1 -11.57 31.27 -29.29
C TYR A 1 -10.86 30.22 -28.48
N ILE A 2 -9.85 30.66 -27.67
CA ILE A 2 -9.13 29.79 -26.72
C ILE A 2 -9.90 29.90 -25.40
N ILE A 3 -10.58 28.83 -24.97
CA ILE A 3 -11.19 28.74 -23.66
C ILE A 3 -10.09 28.26 -22.68
N ILE A 4 -9.57 29.20 -21.89
CA ILE A 4 -8.65 28.91 -20.78
C ILE A 4 -9.53 28.39 -19.64
N PHE A 5 -9.46 27.08 -19.37
CA PHE A 5 -10.04 26.45 -18.17
C PHE A 5 -9.18 26.83 -16.96
N LEU A 6 -9.63 27.83 -16.21
CA LEU A 6 -9.06 28.15 -14.91
C LEU A 6 -9.53 27.09 -13.90
N PHE A 7 -8.73 26.07 -13.66
CA PHE A 7 -8.92 25.16 -12.53
C PHE A 7 -8.58 25.92 -11.24
N PRO A 8 -9.51 26.05 -10.28
CA PRO A 8 -9.15 26.59 -8.97
C PRO A 8 -8.28 25.55 -8.25
N TYR A 9 -6.99 25.81 -8.13
CA TYR A 9 -6.14 25.11 -7.19
C TYR A 9 -6.64 25.45 -5.78
N LEU A 10 -7.25 24.47 -5.11
CA LEU A 10 -7.54 24.55 -3.67
C LEU A 10 -6.17 24.43 -2.97
N ILE A 11 -5.55 25.57 -2.70
CA ILE A 11 -4.35 25.65 -1.87
C ILE A 11 -4.85 25.43 -0.45
N PHE A 12 -4.64 24.22 0.08
CA PHE A 12 -4.81 23.96 1.52
C PHE A 12 -3.69 24.73 2.23
N SER A 13 -4.05 25.82 2.87
CA SER A 13 -3.12 26.58 3.70
C SER A 13 -2.85 25.76 4.96
N GLN A 14 -1.59 25.38 5.17
CA GLN A 14 -1.11 24.74 6.39
C GLN A 14 -0.48 25.77 7.29
N VAL A 15 -0.55 25.56 8.57
CA VAL A 15 0.12 26.33 9.62
C VAL A 15 0.87 25.38 10.54
N SER A 16 1.97 25.83 11.11
CA SER A 16 2.77 25.02 12.01
C SER A 16 2.55 25.39 13.47
N ILE A 17 2.49 24.38 14.34
CA ILE A 17 2.70 24.55 15.77
C ILE A 17 4.01 23.88 16.15
N SER A 18 4.88 24.63 16.82
CA SER A 18 6.18 24.16 17.28
C SER A 18 6.45 24.60 18.71
N GLY A 19 7.44 24.02 19.37
CA GLY A 19 7.83 24.41 20.72
C GLY A 19 8.71 23.37 21.38
N GLU A 20 8.98 23.55 22.66
CA GLU A 20 9.79 22.65 23.48
C GLU A 20 8.92 21.96 24.53
N ILE A 21 9.18 20.68 24.77
CA ILE A 21 8.57 19.89 25.83
C ILE A 21 9.61 19.66 26.91
N LYS A 22 9.30 20.08 28.14
CA LYS A 22 10.18 20.00 29.30
C LYS A 22 9.45 19.37 30.48
N ASP A 23 10.20 18.86 31.42
CA ASP A 23 9.69 18.48 32.74
C ASP A 23 9.60 19.73 33.68
N GLN A 24 9.08 19.52 34.88
CA GLN A 24 8.97 20.58 35.88
C GLN A 24 10.33 21.13 36.36
N THR A 25 11.41 20.42 36.12
CA THR A 25 12.78 20.84 36.48
C THR A 25 13.45 21.60 35.33
N GLY A 26 12.80 21.67 34.16
CA GLY A 26 13.29 22.34 32.97
C GLY A 26 14.14 21.48 32.05
N TYR A 27 14.26 20.18 32.31
CA TYR A 27 14.95 19.26 31.41
C TYR A 27 14.09 18.95 30.18
N PRO A 28 14.69 18.92 28.97
CA PRO A 28 13.97 18.58 27.75
C PRO A 28 13.55 17.12 27.75
N ILE A 29 12.32 16.86 27.33
CA ILE A 29 11.78 15.51 27.20
C ILE A 29 11.91 15.07 25.75
N MET A 30 12.82 14.12 25.48
CA MET A 30 13.00 13.47 24.19
C MET A 30 12.00 12.32 24.01
N GLY A 31 11.41 12.19 22.84
CA GLY A 31 10.51 11.06 22.51
C GLY A 31 9.08 11.23 23.03
N ALA A 32 8.68 12.41 23.48
CA ALA A 32 7.28 12.68 23.79
C ALA A 32 6.45 12.66 22.50
N ASN A 33 5.30 12.01 22.54
CA ASN A 33 4.37 11.94 21.40
C ASN A 33 3.42 13.14 21.44
N ILE A 34 3.25 13.80 20.31
CA ILE A 34 2.34 14.90 20.10
C ILE A 34 1.35 14.51 19.02
N ILE A 35 0.08 14.44 19.32
CA ILE A 35 -0.99 14.15 18.37
C ILE A 35 -1.96 15.31 18.29
N ALA A 36 -2.47 15.58 17.10
CA ALA A 36 -3.50 16.56 16.87
C ALA A 36 -4.73 15.88 16.23
N VAL A 37 -5.82 15.82 16.97
CA VAL A 37 -7.09 15.24 16.53
C VAL A 37 -8.03 16.39 16.16
N ASN A 38 -8.61 16.34 14.98
CA ASN A 38 -9.59 17.28 14.51
C ASN A 38 -10.89 17.13 15.32
N ASN A 39 -11.36 18.21 15.96
CA ASN A 39 -12.52 18.16 16.84
C ASN A 39 -13.85 17.86 16.11
N GLU A 40 -13.96 18.21 14.82
CA GLU A 40 -15.17 17.97 14.03
C GLU A 40 -15.24 16.55 13.51
N THR A 41 -14.11 16.06 12.94
CA THR A 41 -14.08 14.76 12.26
C THR A 41 -13.63 13.62 13.17
N GLN A 42 -13.05 13.93 14.33
CA GLN A 42 -12.43 12.97 15.26
C GLN A 42 -11.28 12.16 14.62
N ILE A 43 -10.70 12.68 13.54
CA ILE A 43 -9.58 12.06 12.82
C ILE A 43 -8.27 12.69 13.28
N LEU A 44 -7.22 11.89 13.31
CA LEU A 44 -5.86 12.34 13.56
C LEU A 44 -5.33 13.06 12.31
N ASP A 45 -5.10 14.37 12.42
CA ASP A 45 -4.60 15.23 11.31
C ASP A 45 -3.11 15.54 11.45
N GLY A 46 -2.52 15.36 12.62
CA GLY A 46 -1.11 15.65 12.86
C GLY A 46 -0.48 14.77 13.92
N PHE A 47 0.79 14.43 13.70
CA PHE A 47 1.61 13.64 14.61
C PHE A 47 3.04 14.16 14.62
N GLY A 48 3.67 14.19 15.77
CA GLY A 48 5.06 14.55 15.95
C GLY A 48 5.66 13.92 17.19
N ILE A 49 6.98 13.92 17.23
CA ILE A 49 7.78 13.42 18.36
C ILE A 49 8.81 14.47 18.70
N SER A 50 9.02 14.72 19.99
CA SER A 50 10.07 15.62 20.44
C SER A 50 11.46 15.03 20.23
N ASN A 51 12.38 15.85 19.71
CA ASN A 51 13.78 15.49 19.50
C ASN A 51 14.61 15.53 20.81
N ASP A 52 15.92 15.31 20.71
CA ASP A 52 16.87 15.30 21.84
C ASP A 52 16.85 16.58 22.70
N ASN A 53 16.44 17.70 22.11
CA ASN A 53 16.29 18.99 22.81
C ASN A 53 14.86 19.25 23.28
N GLY A 54 13.98 18.24 23.22
CA GLY A 54 12.55 18.41 23.53
C GLY A 54 11.76 19.17 22.48
N TYR A 55 12.36 19.57 21.35
CA TYR A 55 11.68 20.34 20.31
C TYR A 55 10.77 19.47 19.46
N PHE A 56 9.57 19.99 19.16
CA PHE A 56 8.60 19.38 18.26
C PHE A 56 8.08 20.38 17.22
N SER A 57 7.55 19.90 16.11
CA SER A 57 6.84 20.69 15.12
C SER A 57 5.76 19.84 14.44
N LEU A 58 4.55 20.39 14.31
CA LEU A 58 3.42 19.81 13.60
C LEU A 58 2.91 20.76 12.54
N ASN A 59 2.62 20.23 11.35
CA ASN A 59 1.90 20.95 10.30
C ASN A 59 0.43 20.57 10.36
N LEU A 60 -0.44 21.57 10.53
CA LEU A 60 -1.88 21.39 10.70
C LEU A 60 -2.64 22.23 9.69
N LYS A 61 -3.89 21.92 9.49
CA LYS A 61 -4.78 22.68 8.62
C LYS A 61 -5.16 23.99 9.27
N LYS A 62 -5.01 25.09 8.55
CA LYS A 62 -5.36 26.43 9.02
C LYS A 62 -6.86 26.54 9.36
N ASP A 63 -7.18 27.36 10.38
CA ASP A 63 -8.53 27.70 10.82
C ASP A 63 -9.41 26.48 11.15
N THR A 64 -8.77 25.42 11.63
CA THR A 64 -9.43 24.18 12.06
C THR A 64 -9.16 23.99 13.56
N GLU A 65 -10.17 23.51 14.30
CA GLU A 65 -10.05 23.27 15.73
C GLU A 65 -9.52 21.85 16.00
N PHE A 66 -8.42 21.78 16.75
CA PHE A 66 -7.74 20.53 17.09
C PHE A 66 -7.68 20.34 18.61
N ASN A 67 -7.83 19.09 19.04
CA ASN A 67 -7.37 18.64 20.35
C ASN A 67 -5.93 18.15 20.21
N ILE A 68 -4.98 18.88 20.78
CA ILE A 68 -3.57 18.46 20.84
C ILE A 68 -3.37 17.70 22.14
N LYS A 69 -2.86 16.48 22.04
CA LYS A 69 -2.51 15.64 23.18
C LYS A 69 -1.04 15.31 23.16
N ILE A 70 -0.38 15.55 24.30
CA ILE A 70 1.04 15.25 24.49
C ILE A 70 1.15 14.17 25.54
N THR A 71 1.90 13.10 25.23
CA THR A 71 2.08 11.95 26.12
C THR A 71 3.55 11.55 26.19
N PHE A 72 3.99 11.16 27.37
CA PHE A 72 5.29 10.54 27.59
C PHE A 72 5.21 9.58 28.79
N ILE A 73 5.98 8.47 28.73
CA ILE A 73 5.96 7.44 29.78
C ILE A 73 6.41 8.05 31.12
N GLY A 74 5.63 7.84 32.18
CA GLY A 74 5.91 8.38 33.51
C GLY A 74 5.45 9.80 33.75
N TYR A 75 4.75 10.43 32.78
CA TYR A 75 4.21 11.78 32.90
C TYR A 75 2.71 11.83 32.64
N LYS A 76 2.04 12.78 33.26
CA LYS A 76 0.61 13.05 33.02
C LYS A 76 0.41 13.57 31.60
N PRO A 77 -0.57 13.05 30.85
CA PRO A 77 -0.93 13.60 29.54
C PRO A 77 -1.34 15.08 29.65
N VAL A 78 -0.90 15.89 28.69
CA VAL A 78 -1.36 17.28 28.53
C VAL A 78 -2.29 17.34 27.34
N GLU A 79 -3.49 17.89 27.50
CA GLU A 79 -4.48 18.09 26.44
C GLU A 79 -4.79 19.58 26.27
N LEU A 80 -4.86 20.03 25.02
CA LEU A 80 -5.14 21.42 24.68
C LEU A 80 -5.99 21.50 23.42
N ASN A 81 -7.13 22.19 23.51
CA ASN A 81 -7.90 22.56 22.34
C ASN A 81 -7.37 23.87 21.74
N ILE A 82 -7.04 23.86 20.46
CA ILE A 82 -6.45 25.02 19.77
C ILE A 82 -6.96 25.12 18.34
N SER A 83 -7.16 26.36 17.88
CA SER A 83 -7.36 26.69 16.46
C SER A 83 -6.24 27.61 16.01
N LEU A 84 -5.57 27.28 14.93
CA LEU A 84 -4.40 27.99 14.43
C LEU A 84 -4.74 28.73 13.14
N SER A 85 -4.53 30.06 13.16
CA SER A 85 -4.63 30.91 11.95
C SER A 85 -3.26 31.32 11.38
N GLU A 86 -2.18 31.13 12.15
CA GLU A 86 -0.80 31.45 11.81
C GLU A 86 0.17 30.51 12.52
N ASP A 87 1.42 30.48 12.07
CA ASP A 87 2.47 29.70 12.72
C ASP A 87 2.63 30.11 14.18
N THR A 88 2.58 29.14 15.08
CA THR A 88 2.54 29.37 16.52
C THR A 88 3.64 28.60 17.22
N VAL A 89 4.31 29.25 18.16
CA VAL A 89 5.29 28.61 19.05
C VAL A 89 4.68 28.47 20.43
N LYS A 90 4.65 27.25 20.98
CA LYS A 90 4.10 26.96 22.29
C LYS A 90 4.85 25.86 23.01
N ASP A 91 5.41 26.17 24.15
CA ASP A 91 6.12 25.23 25.01
C ASP A 91 5.16 24.52 25.96
N PHE A 92 5.51 23.27 26.33
CA PHE A 92 4.74 22.46 27.25
C PHE A 92 5.62 21.94 28.38
N ILE A 93 5.05 21.93 29.58
CA ILE A 93 5.68 21.34 30.77
C ILE A 93 4.85 20.12 31.16
N LEU A 94 5.49 18.94 31.18
CA LEU A 94 4.86 17.73 31.66
C LEU A 94 5.13 17.54 33.15
N GLU A 95 4.08 17.13 33.86
CA GLU A 95 4.19 16.77 35.29
C GLU A 95 4.46 15.27 35.42
N GLU A 96 5.44 14.90 36.26
CA GLU A 96 5.64 13.51 36.58
C GLU A 96 4.39 12.90 37.21
N GLN A 97 4.01 11.74 36.75
CA GLN A 97 2.95 10.95 37.32
C GLN A 97 3.55 10.09 38.43
N ALA A 98 3.48 10.57 39.68
CA ALA A 98 3.80 9.72 40.82
C ALA A 98 2.83 8.52 40.79
N GLU A 99 3.37 7.31 40.74
CA GLU A 99 2.58 6.07 40.75
C GLU A 99 1.72 6.00 42.02
N ALA A 100 0.42 6.29 41.86
CA ALA A 100 -0.58 5.73 42.74
C ALA A 100 -1.18 4.56 41.96
N LEU A 101 -0.85 3.33 42.37
CA LEU A 101 -1.45 2.10 41.91
C LEU A 101 -2.93 2.07 42.31
N ASP A 102 -3.79 2.62 41.47
CA ASP A 102 -5.18 2.21 41.39
C ASP A 102 -5.41 1.69 39.97
N GLU A 103 -5.61 0.37 39.94
CA GLU A 103 -5.80 -0.43 38.74
C GLU A 103 -7.10 -0.07 38.05
N VAL A 104 -7.04 0.97 37.20
CA VAL A 104 -7.97 1.11 36.09
C VAL A 104 -7.06 1.07 34.84
N GLU A 105 -6.91 -0.12 34.29
CA GLU A 105 -6.24 -0.34 33.03
C GLU A 105 -7.03 0.29 31.90
N LEU A 106 -6.97 1.60 31.80
CA LEU A 106 -7.26 2.29 30.54
C LEU A 106 -6.06 2.00 29.65
N VAL A 107 -6.14 0.89 28.90
CA VAL A 107 -5.22 0.62 27.79
C VAL A 107 -5.44 1.70 26.73
N TYR A 108 -4.84 2.86 26.95
CA TYR A 108 -4.78 3.89 25.93
C TYR A 108 -3.71 3.47 24.92
N GLU A 109 -4.14 2.78 23.87
CA GLU A 109 -3.25 2.50 22.75
C GLU A 109 -2.91 3.82 22.06
N MET A 110 -1.62 4.21 22.12
CA MET A 110 -1.14 5.37 21.37
C MET A 110 -1.35 5.14 19.88
N PRO A 111 -1.91 6.12 19.15
CA PRO A 111 -2.09 6.01 17.71
C PRO A 111 -0.81 5.69 16.95
N VAL A 112 0.31 6.25 17.42
CA VAL A 112 1.66 6.01 16.87
C VAL A 112 2.65 5.83 17.99
N GLU A 113 3.49 4.82 17.88
CA GLU A 113 4.56 4.50 18.84
C GLU A 113 5.86 4.24 18.08
N ILE A 114 6.99 4.72 18.59
CA ILE A 114 8.31 4.40 18.03
C ILE A 114 9.00 3.39 18.94
N LYS A 115 9.41 2.27 18.36
CA LYS A 115 10.14 1.18 19.01
C LYS A 115 11.48 0.95 18.29
N GLY A 116 12.52 1.65 18.68
CA GLY A 116 13.82 1.58 17.99
C GLY A 116 13.67 2.08 16.52
N ASP A 117 14.01 1.22 15.57
CA ASP A 117 13.89 1.52 14.13
C ASP A 117 12.48 1.25 13.55
N THR A 118 11.49 0.99 14.39
CA THR A 118 10.13 0.66 13.96
C THR A 118 9.15 1.72 14.41
N ILE A 119 8.36 2.23 13.46
CA ILE A 119 7.20 3.08 13.76
C ILE A 119 5.96 2.17 13.73
N VAL A 120 5.20 2.15 14.81
CA VAL A 120 3.99 1.34 14.97
C VAL A 120 2.77 2.26 14.95
N TYR A 121 1.90 2.07 13.98
CA TYR A 121 0.62 2.77 13.89
C TYR A 121 -0.51 1.84 14.35
N SER A 122 -1.41 2.30 15.22
CA SER A 122 -2.65 1.61 15.51
C SER A 122 -3.66 1.92 14.40
N ALA A 123 -4.05 0.91 13.60
CA ALA A 123 -4.88 1.13 12.42
C ALA A 123 -6.25 1.73 12.78
N ASP A 124 -6.80 1.40 13.94
CA ASP A 124 -8.10 1.89 14.38
C ASP A 124 -8.12 3.41 14.61
N ALA A 125 -6.98 4.00 14.94
CA ALA A 125 -6.87 5.44 15.12
C ALA A 125 -6.95 6.23 13.79
N PHE A 126 -6.68 5.56 12.67
CA PHE A 126 -6.65 6.15 11.32
C PHE A 126 -7.79 5.65 10.43
N ASN A 127 -8.68 4.83 10.99
CA ASN A 127 -9.78 4.22 10.26
C ASN A 127 -11.08 4.98 10.55
N THR A 128 -11.63 5.63 9.53
CA THR A 128 -12.89 6.41 9.61
C THR A 128 -14.13 5.52 9.44
N GLY A 129 -13.93 4.23 9.09
CA GLY A 129 -15.00 3.28 8.80
C GLY A 129 -15.39 3.22 7.32
N THR A 130 -14.82 4.06 6.47
CA THR A 130 -15.04 4.05 5.01
C THR A 130 -14.00 3.23 4.26
N GLU A 131 -12.88 2.93 4.90
CA GLU A 131 -11.76 2.19 4.34
C GLU A 131 -12.16 0.75 4.05
N LYS A 132 -11.88 0.32 2.82
CA LYS A 132 -12.16 -1.04 2.35
C LYS A 132 -10.91 -1.90 2.31
N LYS A 133 -9.78 -1.31 1.94
CA LYS A 133 -8.52 -1.99 1.65
C LYS A 133 -7.38 -1.39 2.50
N LEU A 134 -6.28 -2.12 2.61
CA LEU A 134 -5.09 -1.66 3.31
C LEU A 134 -4.57 -0.32 2.73
N SER A 135 -4.62 -0.14 1.40
CA SER A 135 -4.25 1.11 0.75
C SER A 135 -4.96 2.33 1.34
N ASP A 136 -6.25 2.19 1.64
CA ASP A 136 -7.08 3.28 2.16
C ASP A 136 -6.65 3.63 3.60
N VAL A 137 -6.34 2.60 4.41
CA VAL A 137 -5.85 2.78 5.78
C VAL A 137 -4.47 3.44 5.79
N LEU A 138 -3.55 2.98 4.92
CA LEU A 138 -2.20 3.52 4.81
C LEU A 138 -2.21 4.99 4.35
N ALA A 139 -3.10 5.35 3.44
CA ALA A 139 -3.23 6.72 2.96
C ALA A 139 -3.65 7.73 4.04
N ASN A 140 -4.28 7.25 5.12
CA ASN A 140 -4.67 8.09 6.26
C ASN A 140 -3.56 8.20 7.31
N MET A 141 -2.46 7.43 7.19
CA MET A 141 -1.36 7.45 8.16
C MET A 141 -0.35 8.54 7.83
N PRO A 142 0.04 9.39 8.79
CA PRO A 142 1.00 10.47 8.55
C PRO A 142 2.35 9.90 8.13
N GLY A 143 2.96 10.51 7.11
CA GLY A 143 4.25 10.11 6.57
C GLY A 143 4.23 8.90 5.65
N ILE A 144 3.05 8.36 5.34
CA ILE A 144 2.85 7.30 4.35
C ILE A 144 2.08 7.86 3.16
N GLU A 145 2.60 7.66 1.97
CA GLU A 145 1.95 8.04 0.72
C GLU A 145 1.64 6.78 -0.09
N VAL A 146 0.42 6.72 -0.64
CA VAL A 146 -0.02 5.63 -1.51
C VAL A 146 -0.42 6.21 -2.85
N ASN A 147 0.33 5.87 -3.89
CA ASN A 147 0.08 6.34 -5.24
C ASN A 147 -1.08 5.57 -5.90
N GLU A 148 -1.67 6.13 -6.97
CA GLU A 148 -2.80 5.52 -7.71
C GLU A 148 -2.48 4.12 -8.24
N ASP A 149 -1.23 3.85 -8.59
CA ASP A 149 -0.76 2.54 -9.05
C ASP A 149 -0.45 1.56 -7.89
N GLY A 150 -0.72 1.95 -6.64
CA GLY A 150 -0.57 1.13 -5.44
C GLY A 150 0.86 1.04 -4.91
N ARG A 151 1.77 1.90 -5.35
CA ARG A 151 3.09 2.06 -4.72
C ARG A 151 2.93 2.79 -3.39
N ILE A 152 3.70 2.35 -2.42
CA ILE A 152 3.72 2.93 -1.07
C ILE A 152 5.08 3.56 -0.84
N GLU A 153 5.07 4.78 -0.36
CA GLU A 153 6.25 5.53 0.02
C GLU A 153 6.13 5.94 1.49
N VAL A 154 7.23 5.84 2.22
CA VAL A 154 7.35 6.31 3.60
C VAL A 154 8.50 7.31 3.65
N GLU A 155 8.23 8.52 4.14
CA GLU A 155 9.23 9.60 4.20
C GLU A 155 9.91 9.86 2.83
N GLY A 156 9.16 9.69 1.72
CA GLY A 156 9.66 9.86 0.34
C GLY A 156 10.50 8.70 -0.19
N GLN A 157 10.56 7.56 0.53
CA GLN A 157 11.26 6.36 0.10
C GLN A 157 10.28 5.22 -0.20
N GLU A 158 10.50 4.52 -1.32
CA GLU A 158 9.63 3.42 -1.73
C GLU A 158 9.74 2.23 -0.76
N VAL A 159 8.60 1.74 -0.28
CA VAL A 159 8.49 0.51 0.52
C VAL A 159 8.76 -0.69 -0.37
N ARG A 160 9.78 -1.46 -0.02
CA ARG A 160 10.22 -2.60 -0.83
C ARG A 160 9.39 -3.86 -0.62
N LYS A 161 8.81 -4.04 0.57
CA LYS A 161 8.16 -5.29 0.95
C LYS A 161 7.03 -5.04 1.95
N ILE A 162 5.94 -5.82 1.80
CA ILE A 162 4.91 -5.94 2.83
C ILE A 162 4.93 -7.35 3.41
N GLN A 163 4.89 -7.43 4.73
CA GLN A 163 4.75 -8.65 5.51
C GLN A 163 3.42 -8.64 6.27
N ILE A 164 2.88 -9.81 6.55
CA ILE A 164 1.76 -10.01 7.47
C ILE A 164 2.25 -10.93 8.58
N GLU A 165 2.15 -10.47 9.83
CA GLU A 165 2.64 -11.19 11.01
C GLU A 165 4.12 -11.62 10.88
N GLY A 166 4.95 -10.76 10.27
CA GLY A 166 6.38 -11.01 10.05
C GLY A 166 6.71 -12.00 8.94
N LYS A 167 5.72 -12.44 8.17
CA LYS A 167 5.90 -13.35 7.02
C LYS A 167 5.60 -12.62 5.72
N ASP A 168 6.34 -12.97 4.69
CA ASP A 168 6.11 -12.41 3.36
C ASP A 168 4.72 -12.78 2.85
N PHE A 169 3.96 -11.80 2.43
CA PHE A 169 2.64 -11.97 1.83
C PHE A 169 2.74 -11.66 0.35
N PHE A 170 2.30 -12.58 -0.51
CA PHE A 170 2.53 -12.52 -1.96
C PHE A 170 4.00 -12.26 -2.33
N ASP A 171 4.90 -12.99 -1.68
CA ASP A 171 6.35 -12.81 -1.88
C ASP A 171 6.83 -11.37 -1.58
N GLY A 172 6.09 -10.67 -0.72
CA GLY A 172 6.34 -9.29 -0.34
C GLY A 172 5.79 -8.23 -1.30
N ASP A 173 4.93 -8.61 -2.26
CA ASP A 173 4.34 -7.65 -3.21
C ASP A 173 3.49 -6.59 -2.49
N THR A 174 3.99 -5.35 -2.52
CA THR A 174 3.37 -4.22 -1.84
C THR A 174 2.01 -3.85 -2.42
N LYS A 175 1.87 -3.92 -3.75
CA LYS A 175 0.65 -3.55 -4.46
C LYS A 175 -0.48 -4.56 -4.24
N LEU A 176 -0.19 -5.85 -4.39
CA LEU A 176 -1.18 -6.89 -4.14
C LEU A 176 -1.67 -6.86 -2.69
N ALA A 177 -0.77 -6.70 -1.73
CA ALA A 177 -1.15 -6.56 -0.33
C ALA A 177 -2.01 -5.31 -0.10
N ALA A 178 -1.56 -4.14 -0.55
CA ALA A 178 -2.25 -2.87 -0.35
C ALA A 178 -3.66 -2.86 -0.97
N GLN A 179 -3.80 -3.40 -2.17
CA GLN A 179 -5.05 -3.36 -2.92
C GLN A 179 -6.06 -4.44 -2.55
N ASN A 180 -5.65 -5.51 -1.86
CA ASN A 180 -6.52 -6.65 -1.60
C ASN A 180 -6.73 -6.97 -0.12
N LEU A 181 -5.77 -6.67 0.78
CA LEU A 181 -5.96 -6.92 2.20
C LEU A 181 -7.09 -6.04 2.77
N PRO A 182 -8.13 -6.62 3.39
CA PRO A 182 -9.25 -5.83 3.91
C PRO A 182 -8.81 -4.92 5.08
N ALA A 183 -9.22 -3.66 5.06
CA ALA A 183 -8.99 -2.71 6.15
C ALA A 183 -9.42 -3.26 7.53
N LYS A 184 -10.53 -4.00 7.56
CA LYS A 184 -11.10 -4.62 8.77
C LYS A 184 -10.20 -5.69 9.41
N ALA A 185 -9.22 -6.22 8.68
CA ALA A 185 -8.29 -7.20 9.20
C ALA A 185 -7.04 -6.55 9.82
N VAL A 186 -6.77 -5.28 9.52
CA VAL A 186 -5.57 -4.57 9.95
C VAL A 186 -5.74 -4.08 11.38
N GLY A 187 -4.86 -4.52 12.27
CA GLY A 187 -4.79 -4.08 13.66
C GLY A 187 -3.71 -3.02 13.87
N LYS A 188 -2.46 -3.34 13.47
CA LYS A 188 -1.33 -2.39 13.54
C LYS A 188 -0.54 -2.43 12.25
N VAL A 189 0.07 -1.29 11.91
CA VAL A 189 1.02 -1.16 10.80
C VAL A 189 2.37 -0.80 11.37
N GLU A 190 3.34 -1.70 11.21
CA GLU A 190 4.71 -1.51 11.67
C GLU A 190 5.57 -1.10 10.47
N VAL A 191 6.08 0.11 10.46
CA VAL A 191 7.04 0.58 9.46
C VAL A 191 8.44 0.28 9.97
N LEU A 192 9.12 -0.62 9.29
CA LEU A 192 10.46 -1.08 9.61
C LEU A 192 11.47 -0.25 8.81
N ARG A 193 12.24 0.59 9.49
CA ARG A 193 13.39 1.28 8.92
C ARG A 193 14.60 0.35 8.88
N ASN A 194 15.53 0.56 7.98
CA ASN A 194 16.75 -0.24 7.87
C ASN A 194 16.48 -1.75 7.70
N PHE A 195 15.38 -2.07 6.98
CA PHE A 195 14.99 -3.47 6.80
C PHE A 195 16.06 -4.26 6.06
N THR A 196 16.50 -5.37 6.66
CA THR A 196 17.42 -6.33 6.05
C THR A 196 16.82 -7.73 6.05
N GLU A 197 16.87 -8.41 4.92
CA GLU A 197 16.49 -9.82 4.86
C GLU A 197 17.48 -10.69 5.66
N VAL A 198 16.95 -11.70 6.34
CA VAL A 198 17.77 -12.67 7.09
C VAL A 198 18.72 -13.36 6.11
N GLY A 199 20.01 -13.12 6.23
CA GLY A 199 21.07 -13.65 5.36
C GLY A 199 21.97 -12.60 4.73
N GLN A 200 21.59 -11.33 4.74
CA GLN A 200 22.49 -10.23 4.42
C GLN A 200 23.19 -9.75 5.69
N LEU A 201 24.52 -9.78 5.68
CA LEU A 201 25.32 -9.27 6.81
C LEU A 201 25.02 -7.76 6.95
N ARG A 202 24.42 -7.36 8.06
CA ARG A 202 24.09 -5.96 8.40
C ARG A 202 25.29 -4.99 8.26
N SER A 203 26.51 -5.51 8.20
CA SER A 203 27.74 -4.72 8.15
C SER A 203 28.25 -4.36 6.77
N VAL A 204 27.61 -4.84 5.67
CA VAL A 204 28.18 -4.71 4.31
C VAL A 204 27.42 -3.74 3.41
N GLN A 205 26.18 -3.37 3.75
CA GLN A 205 25.41 -2.40 2.96
C GLN A 205 24.87 -1.30 3.87
N ASN A 206 25.06 -0.06 3.42
CA ASN A 206 24.37 1.10 3.99
C ASN A 206 22.87 0.98 3.61
N ASN A 207 22.08 0.38 4.52
CA ASN A 207 20.65 0.10 4.30
C ASN A 207 19.76 1.18 4.93
N GLU A 208 20.29 2.37 5.17
CA GLU A 208 19.60 3.46 5.88
C GLU A 208 18.28 3.88 5.21
N ASP A 209 18.10 3.52 3.92
CA ASP A 209 16.93 3.91 3.12
C ASP A 209 16.00 2.72 2.77
N ASN A 210 16.11 1.58 3.43
CA ASN A 210 15.27 0.42 3.13
C ASN A 210 14.07 0.35 4.08
N PHE A 211 12.88 0.59 3.54
CA PHE A 211 11.63 0.45 4.29
C PHE A 211 10.90 -0.84 3.95
N ALA A 212 10.38 -1.49 4.99
CA ALA A 212 9.39 -2.55 4.85
C ALA A 212 8.20 -2.25 5.78
N ILE A 213 7.03 -2.77 5.43
CA ILE A 213 5.84 -2.67 6.26
C ILE A 213 5.45 -4.06 6.74
N ASN A 214 5.26 -4.21 8.04
CA ASN A 214 4.69 -5.42 8.63
C ASN A 214 3.28 -5.10 9.16
N ILE A 215 2.30 -5.86 8.70
CA ILE A 215 0.91 -5.72 9.10
C ILE A 215 0.64 -6.69 10.24
N ARG A 216 0.21 -6.18 11.39
CA ARG A 216 -0.36 -6.98 12.48
C ARG A 216 -1.86 -7.04 12.31
N LEU A 217 -2.38 -8.23 12.32
CA LEU A 217 -3.82 -8.46 12.17
C LEU A 217 -4.55 -8.23 13.52
N LYS A 218 -5.83 -7.88 13.43
CA LYS A 218 -6.69 -7.81 14.61
C LYS A 218 -6.87 -9.18 15.25
N GLU A 219 -7.16 -9.19 16.53
CA GLU A 219 -7.54 -10.42 17.24
C GLU A 219 -8.71 -11.11 16.55
N GLY A 220 -8.63 -12.44 16.44
CA GLY A 220 -9.63 -13.26 15.75
C GLY A 220 -9.51 -13.25 14.21
N LYS A 221 -8.50 -12.61 13.65
CA LYS A 221 -8.18 -12.63 12.21
C LYS A 221 -7.00 -13.57 11.88
N ASP A 222 -6.87 -14.65 12.63
CA ASP A 222 -5.83 -15.66 12.38
C ASP A 222 -6.06 -16.44 11.07
N LYS A 223 -7.35 -16.58 10.67
CA LYS A 223 -7.79 -17.30 9.47
C LYS A 223 -8.98 -16.61 8.86
N PHE A 224 -8.88 -16.22 7.59
CA PHE A 224 -10.00 -15.61 6.89
C PHE A 224 -9.86 -15.66 5.38
N TRP A 225 -11.01 -15.63 4.71
CA TRP A 225 -11.11 -15.43 3.27
C TRP A 225 -11.37 -13.97 2.97
N PHE A 226 -10.79 -13.49 1.87
CA PHE A 226 -11.04 -12.15 1.36
C PHE A 226 -10.84 -12.11 -0.14
N GLY A 227 -11.28 -11.03 -0.77
CA GLY A 227 -11.12 -10.86 -2.19
C GLY A 227 -12.24 -10.03 -2.80
N GLU A 228 -12.22 -9.96 -4.11
CA GLU A 228 -13.21 -9.25 -4.90
C GLU A 228 -13.52 -10.03 -6.18
N ILE A 229 -14.72 -9.86 -6.70
CA ILE A 229 -15.11 -10.34 -8.02
C ILE A 229 -15.61 -9.13 -8.79
N LEU A 230 -14.90 -8.79 -9.85
CA LEU A 230 -15.36 -7.82 -10.82
C LEU A 230 -16.09 -8.56 -11.93
N ALA A 231 -17.34 -8.21 -12.18
CA ALA A 231 -18.13 -8.77 -13.27
C ALA A 231 -18.85 -7.65 -14.02
N GLY A 232 -18.81 -7.71 -15.32
CA GLY A 232 -19.46 -6.74 -16.21
C GLY A 232 -19.89 -7.41 -17.50
N THR A 233 -20.93 -6.86 -18.13
CA THR A 233 -21.39 -7.23 -19.45
C THR A 233 -21.80 -5.98 -20.22
N GLY A 234 -21.74 -6.05 -21.54
CA GLY A 234 -22.07 -4.95 -22.45
C GLY A 234 -22.85 -5.41 -23.67
N PRO A 235 -23.11 -4.51 -24.64
CA PRO A 235 -23.66 -4.88 -25.94
C PRO A 235 -22.79 -5.89 -26.67
N ASP A 236 -23.40 -6.64 -27.61
CA ASP A 236 -22.69 -7.64 -28.43
C ASP A 236 -22.01 -8.78 -27.65
N ASP A 237 -22.64 -9.17 -26.53
CA ASP A 237 -22.16 -10.24 -25.61
C ASP A 237 -20.78 -9.95 -24.97
N ILE A 238 -20.33 -8.69 -24.98
CA ILE A 238 -19.09 -8.28 -24.33
C ILE A 238 -19.16 -8.60 -22.84
N HIS A 239 -18.10 -9.20 -22.31
CA HIS A 239 -18.02 -9.62 -20.91
C HIS A 239 -16.68 -9.30 -20.28
N LEU A 240 -16.70 -9.18 -18.94
CA LEU A 240 -15.53 -9.08 -18.09
C LEU A 240 -15.83 -9.80 -16.78
N ILE A 241 -15.06 -10.82 -16.44
CA ILE A 241 -15.13 -11.53 -15.15
C ILE A 241 -13.72 -11.66 -14.61
N ALA A 242 -13.46 -11.01 -13.47
CA ALA A 242 -12.14 -10.98 -12.85
C ALA A 242 -12.24 -11.27 -11.33
N PRO A 243 -12.26 -12.54 -10.93
CA PRO A 243 -12.21 -12.93 -9.52
C PRO A 243 -10.79 -12.81 -8.96
N LYS A 244 -10.68 -12.35 -7.72
CA LYS A 244 -9.48 -12.39 -6.89
C LYS A 244 -9.88 -12.91 -5.53
N ILE A 245 -9.43 -14.09 -5.17
CA ILE A 245 -9.80 -14.79 -3.95
C ILE A 245 -8.55 -15.18 -3.20
N PHE A 246 -8.51 -14.86 -1.93
CA PHE A 246 -7.39 -15.08 -1.03
C PHE A 246 -7.86 -15.79 0.23
N TYR A 247 -7.04 -16.70 0.72
CA TYR A 247 -7.15 -17.30 2.02
C TYR A 247 -5.87 -17.05 2.80
N TYR A 248 -6.00 -16.52 4.00
CA TYR A 248 -4.92 -16.32 4.94
C TYR A 248 -5.08 -17.20 6.15
N ASP A 249 -4.00 -17.88 6.52
CA ASP A 249 -3.80 -18.56 7.80
C ASP A 249 -2.30 -18.39 8.17
N LYS A 250 -1.96 -18.33 9.44
CA LYS A 250 -0.58 -18.21 9.92
C LYS A 250 0.39 -19.24 9.33
N GLN A 251 -0.10 -20.43 8.98
CA GLN A 251 0.69 -21.53 8.44
C GLN A 251 0.41 -21.81 6.98
N PHE A 252 -0.72 -21.36 6.43
CA PHE A 252 -1.13 -21.64 5.07
C PHE A 252 -1.75 -20.42 4.41
N ASN A 253 -1.20 -20.04 3.28
CA ASN A 253 -1.75 -18.98 2.43
C ASN A 253 -2.10 -19.57 1.07
N PHE A 254 -3.22 -19.13 0.53
CA PHE A 254 -3.69 -19.55 -0.78
C PHE A 254 -4.32 -18.37 -1.51
N SER A 255 -4.03 -18.26 -2.81
CA SER A 255 -4.61 -17.22 -3.65
C SER A 255 -5.00 -17.76 -5.03
N VAL A 256 -6.13 -17.28 -5.53
CA VAL A 256 -6.60 -17.52 -6.89
C VAL A 256 -6.94 -16.18 -7.53
N LEU A 257 -6.36 -15.96 -8.69
CA LEU A 257 -6.65 -14.82 -9.55
C LEU A 257 -7.18 -15.33 -10.88
N GLY A 258 -8.23 -14.73 -11.37
CA GLY A 258 -8.80 -15.05 -12.66
C GLY A 258 -9.13 -13.78 -13.45
N ASN A 259 -9.13 -13.89 -14.76
CA ASN A 259 -9.65 -12.86 -15.64
C ASN A 259 -10.12 -13.54 -16.92
N SER A 260 -11.35 -13.27 -17.32
CA SER A 260 -11.90 -13.64 -18.60
C SER A 260 -12.60 -12.42 -19.17
N ASN A 261 -12.11 -11.93 -20.29
CA ASN A 261 -12.68 -10.74 -20.91
C ASN A 261 -12.45 -10.72 -22.41
N ASP A 262 -13.33 -10.00 -23.11
CA ASP A 262 -13.27 -9.66 -24.52
C ASP A 262 -13.21 -8.14 -24.77
N VAL A 263 -13.00 -7.36 -23.71
CA VAL A 263 -12.81 -5.90 -23.78
C VAL A 263 -11.35 -5.49 -24.04
N GLY A 264 -10.46 -6.43 -24.24
CA GLY A 264 -9.02 -6.18 -24.44
C GLY A 264 -8.29 -5.69 -23.18
N ALA A 265 -8.89 -5.85 -22.00
CA ALA A 265 -8.25 -5.49 -20.75
C ALA A 265 -7.19 -6.53 -20.37
N PRO A 266 -5.92 -6.14 -20.12
CA PRO A 266 -4.92 -7.09 -19.68
C PRO A 266 -5.29 -7.64 -18.30
N ALA A 267 -5.23 -8.95 -18.14
CA ALA A 267 -5.53 -9.64 -16.88
C ALA A 267 -4.60 -9.21 -15.74
N LEU A 268 -3.34 -8.99 -16.09
CA LEU A 268 -2.30 -8.44 -15.24
C LEU A 268 -1.48 -7.45 -16.05
N SER A 269 -0.98 -6.39 -15.41
CA SER A 269 0.04 -5.57 -16.05
C SER A 269 1.32 -6.40 -16.24
N ARG A 270 2.19 -6.02 -17.19
CA ARG A 270 3.52 -6.65 -17.35
C ARG A 270 4.27 -6.69 -16.02
N ARG A 271 4.19 -5.63 -15.23
CA ARG A 271 4.84 -5.50 -13.94
C ARG A 271 4.26 -6.48 -12.92
N ASP A 272 2.92 -6.60 -12.88
CA ASP A 272 2.24 -7.51 -11.96
C ASP A 272 2.55 -8.97 -12.32
N PHE A 273 2.63 -9.27 -13.62
CA PHE A 273 3.05 -10.61 -14.09
C PHE A 273 4.49 -10.92 -13.65
N TYR A 274 5.44 -10.02 -13.88
CA TYR A 274 6.82 -10.21 -13.45
C TYR A 274 6.95 -10.31 -11.92
N ARG A 275 6.15 -9.57 -11.17
CA ARG A 275 6.11 -9.66 -9.70
C ARG A 275 5.43 -10.92 -9.22
N PHE A 276 4.30 -11.30 -9.81
CA PHE A 276 3.63 -12.57 -9.51
C PHE A 276 4.50 -13.78 -9.86
N SER A 277 5.27 -13.69 -10.93
CA SER A 277 6.29 -14.68 -11.32
C SER A 277 7.63 -14.47 -10.63
N GLY A 278 7.87 -13.31 -10.03
CA GLY A 278 9.16 -12.89 -9.45
C GLY A 278 9.50 -13.55 -8.12
N GLY A 279 8.51 -14.14 -7.45
CA GLY A 279 8.74 -15.15 -6.42
C GLY A 279 9.60 -16.32 -6.92
N PHE A 280 9.65 -16.48 -8.21
CA PHE A 280 10.52 -17.44 -8.88
C PHE A 280 11.98 -17.04 -8.95
N ASN A 281 12.31 -15.76 -9.04
CA ASN A 281 13.71 -15.31 -9.01
C ASN A 281 14.36 -15.61 -7.64
N ASN A 282 13.59 -15.61 -6.56
CA ASN A 282 14.05 -16.02 -5.24
C ASN A 282 14.21 -17.54 -5.10
N LEU A 283 13.34 -18.33 -5.73
CA LEU A 283 13.52 -19.79 -5.82
C LEU A 283 14.75 -20.16 -6.62
N ASN A 284 15.06 -19.43 -7.70
CA ASN A 284 16.26 -19.62 -8.50
C ASN A 284 17.55 -19.41 -7.69
N SER A 285 17.57 -18.46 -6.79
CA SER A 285 18.77 -18.14 -6.00
C SER A 285 19.09 -19.20 -4.95
N ARG A 286 18.09 -19.94 -4.46
CA ARG A 286 18.27 -20.95 -3.40
C ARG A 286 18.34 -22.40 -3.90
N ALA A 287 17.69 -22.74 -5.00
CA ALA A 287 17.57 -24.13 -5.48
C ALA A 287 18.45 -24.48 -6.70
N GLY A 288 19.18 -23.54 -7.26
CA GLY A 288 20.03 -23.78 -8.44
C GLY A 288 19.28 -24.12 -9.74
N THR A 289 17.96 -23.95 -9.77
CA THR A 289 17.12 -24.22 -10.94
C THR A 289 16.60 -22.90 -11.50
N SER A 290 16.99 -22.53 -12.72
CA SER A 290 16.45 -21.35 -13.39
C SER A 290 15.23 -21.71 -14.23
N ILE A 291 14.07 -21.18 -13.88
CA ILE A 291 12.87 -21.24 -14.71
C ILE A 291 12.74 -19.89 -15.42
N ASN A 292 13.10 -19.83 -16.70
CA ASN A 292 12.88 -18.66 -17.52
C ASN A 292 11.47 -18.71 -18.11
N ILE A 293 10.57 -17.91 -17.57
CA ILE A 293 9.26 -17.69 -18.18
C ILE A 293 9.41 -16.49 -19.12
N SER A 294 9.41 -16.74 -20.43
CA SER A 294 9.46 -15.64 -21.40
C SER A 294 8.14 -14.85 -21.39
N SER A 295 8.24 -13.54 -21.63
CA SER A 295 7.06 -12.66 -21.78
C SER A 295 6.11 -13.10 -22.91
N ASP A 296 6.61 -13.88 -23.86
CA ASP A 296 5.82 -14.42 -24.97
C ASP A 296 4.90 -15.57 -24.52
N LEU A 297 5.30 -16.35 -23.51
CA LEU A 297 4.45 -17.39 -22.91
C LEU A 297 3.23 -16.83 -22.17
N ALA A 298 3.29 -15.57 -21.74
CA ALA A 298 2.20 -14.93 -21.02
C ALA A 298 1.17 -14.22 -21.93
N GLY A 299 1.38 -14.25 -23.25
CA GLY A 299 0.51 -13.55 -24.20
C GLY A 299 0.52 -12.03 -24.06
N ILE A 300 1.35 -11.48 -23.15
CA ILE A 300 1.37 -10.04 -22.80
C ILE A 300 1.85 -9.20 -24.00
N GLY A 301 2.69 -9.77 -24.85
CA GLY A 301 3.17 -9.11 -26.07
C GLY A 301 2.05 -8.84 -27.09
N SER A 302 1.08 -9.74 -27.17
CA SER A 302 -0.04 -9.65 -28.10
C SER A 302 -1.12 -8.63 -27.68
N LEU A 303 -1.23 -8.31 -26.37
CA LEU A 303 -2.18 -7.32 -25.86
C LEU A 303 -1.86 -5.86 -26.25
N GLN A 304 -0.70 -5.60 -26.87
CA GLN A 304 -0.31 -4.27 -27.33
C GLN A 304 -0.62 -4.01 -28.82
N ASN A 305 -1.35 -4.92 -29.47
CA ASN A 305 -1.69 -4.74 -30.86
C ASN A 305 -2.91 -3.79 -31.01
N ASN A 306 -2.65 -2.50 -31.18
CA ASN A 306 -3.67 -1.48 -31.39
C ASN A 306 -4.49 -1.67 -32.70
N ARG A 307 -4.25 -2.72 -33.46
CA ARG A 307 -4.92 -3.06 -34.73
C ARG A 307 -5.92 -4.21 -34.59
N ALA A 308 -5.98 -4.84 -33.42
CA ALA A 308 -6.93 -5.92 -33.20
C ALA A 308 -8.36 -5.37 -33.14
N LYS A 309 -9.28 -6.02 -33.86
CA LYS A 309 -10.71 -5.74 -33.83
C LYS A 309 -11.36 -6.28 -32.56
N LEU A 310 -10.90 -7.46 -32.13
CA LEU A 310 -11.34 -8.12 -30.92
C LEU A 310 -10.13 -8.74 -30.23
N ILE A 311 -10.04 -8.61 -28.93
CA ILE A 311 -9.03 -9.28 -28.08
C ILE A 311 -9.78 -10.01 -26.99
N GLU A 312 -9.78 -11.34 -27.06
CA GLU A 312 -10.27 -12.18 -25.98
C GLU A 312 -9.09 -12.62 -25.11
N SER A 313 -9.23 -12.43 -23.81
CA SER A 313 -8.19 -12.79 -22.85
C SER A 313 -8.73 -13.66 -21.75
N GLU A 314 -8.12 -14.83 -21.55
CA GLU A 314 -8.37 -15.70 -20.42
C GLU A 314 -7.09 -15.87 -19.61
N PHE A 315 -7.20 -15.68 -18.30
CA PHE A 315 -6.10 -15.81 -17.37
C PHE A 315 -6.57 -16.50 -16.10
N GLY A 316 -5.77 -17.42 -15.61
CA GLY A 316 -5.95 -18.05 -14.32
C GLY A 316 -4.59 -18.23 -13.64
N ALA A 317 -4.51 -17.86 -12.38
CA ALA A 317 -3.33 -18.10 -11.57
C ALA A 317 -3.73 -18.56 -10.17
N ALA A 318 -2.97 -19.51 -9.65
CA ALA A 318 -3.10 -19.99 -8.29
C ALA A 318 -1.73 -20.04 -7.62
N ASN A 319 -1.67 -19.66 -6.36
CA ASN A 319 -0.47 -19.70 -5.56
C ASN A 319 -0.81 -20.27 -4.18
N PHE A 320 0.11 -21.03 -3.59
CA PHE A 320 0.01 -21.44 -2.20
C PHE A 320 1.36 -21.35 -1.49
N SER A 321 1.33 -21.12 -0.19
CA SER A 321 2.50 -21.16 0.68
C SER A 321 2.13 -21.84 1.99
N VAL A 322 2.96 -22.79 2.41
CA VAL A 322 2.84 -23.52 3.68
C VAL A 322 4.09 -23.27 4.48
N ASN A 323 3.93 -22.71 5.66
CA ASN A 323 5.02 -22.42 6.59
C ASN A 323 4.78 -23.16 7.90
N ASN A 324 5.73 -23.90 8.38
CA ASN A 324 5.65 -24.47 9.72
C ASN A 324 6.53 -23.70 10.72
N ASP A 325 6.23 -23.83 12.02
CA ASP A 325 6.96 -23.16 13.10
C ASP A 325 8.42 -23.66 13.25
N LYS A 326 8.82 -24.70 12.51
CA LYS A 326 10.17 -25.26 12.47
C LYS A 326 11.04 -24.69 11.35
N GLY A 327 10.54 -23.68 10.62
CA GLY A 327 11.26 -23.01 9.53
C GLY A 327 11.21 -23.74 8.20
N LEU A 328 10.32 -24.74 8.03
CA LEU A 328 10.05 -25.30 6.70
C LEU A 328 9.05 -24.43 5.98
N GLU A 329 9.43 -23.97 4.80
CA GLU A 329 8.58 -23.23 3.88
C GLU A 329 8.45 -24.00 2.57
N ILE A 330 7.22 -24.27 2.14
CA ILE A 330 6.89 -24.90 0.86
C ILE A 330 5.91 -23.98 0.15
N SER A 331 6.24 -23.55 -1.03
CA SER A 331 5.37 -22.73 -1.87
C SER A 331 5.30 -23.30 -3.28
N GLY A 332 4.20 -23.01 -3.95
CA GLY A 332 3.99 -23.42 -5.34
C GLY A 332 2.94 -22.55 -6.02
N PHE A 333 2.94 -22.60 -7.33
CA PHE A 333 2.03 -21.82 -8.16
C PHE A 333 1.69 -22.53 -9.45
N SER A 334 0.62 -22.05 -10.08
CA SER A 334 0.22 -22.43 -11.44
C SER A 334 -0.30 -21.17 -12.14
N VAL A 335 0.04 -21.03 -13.41
CA VAL A 335 -0.46 -19.94 -14.26
C VAL A 335 -0.94 -20.53 -15.56
N PHE A 336 -2.13 -20.11 -15.98
CA PHE A 336 -2.72 -20.41 -17.27
C PHE A 336 -3.08 -19.08 -17.95
N THR A 337 -2.80 -18.96 -19.25
CA THR A 337 -3.20 -17.80 -20.03
C THR A 337 -3.48 -18.19 -21.47
N THR A 338 -4.53 -17.62 -22.03
CA THR A 338 -4.87 -17.72 -23.46
C THR A 338 -5.28 -16.32 -23.93
N VAL A 339 -4.77 -15.92 -25.08
CA VAL A 339 -5.14 -14.67 -25.72
C VAL A 339 -5.45 -14.95 -27.18
N THR A 340 -6.63 -14.57 -27.62
CA THR A 340 -7.08 -14.67 -29.00
C THR A 340 -7.22 -13.27 -29.56
N ASN A 341 -6.51 -12.96 -30.65
CA ASN A 341 -6.62 -11.68 -31.34
C ASN A 341 -7.26 -11.90 -32.72
N ASP A 342 -8.33 -11.16 -32.97
CA ASP A 342 -8.93 -11.07 -34.31
C ASP A 342 -8.47 -9.75 -34.95
N ILE A 343 -7.71 -9.88 -36.04
CA ILE A 343 -7.10 -8.74 -36.73
C ILE A 343 -7.67 -8.66 -38.14
N GLU A 344 -8.27 -7.51 -38.44
CA GLU A 344 -8.74 -7.17 -39.78
C GLU A 344 -7.84 -6.05 -40.35
N GLU A 345 -7.10 -6.34 -41.40
CA GLU A 345 -6.27 -5.35 -42.08
C GLU A 345 -6.84 -5.03 -43.45
N GLN A 346 -7.16 -3.74 -43.70
CA GLN A 346 -7.62 -3.24 -45.00
C GLN A 346 -6.52 -2.36 -45.61
N ILE A 347 -5.94 -2.82 -46.72
CA ILE A 347 -4.91 -2.08 -47.43
C ILE A 347 -5.54 -1.51 -48.71
N LYS A 348 -5.61 -0.16 -48.79
CA LYS A 348 -6.01 0.54 -49.99
C LYS A 348 -4.80 1.14 -50.68
N ARG A 349 -4.49 0.66 -51.91
CA ARG A 349 -3.40 1.16 -52.74
C ARG A 349 -3.98 1.95 -53.90
N THR A 350 -3.59 3.21 -54.03
CA THR A 350 -3.99 4.09 -55.14
C THR A 350 -2.75 4.39 -55.99
N TYR A 351 -2.79 4.01 -57.25
CA TYR A 351 -1.71 4.26 -58.20
C TYR A 351 -2.03 5.50 -59.03
N ASN A 352 -1.31 6.62 -58.79
CA ASN A 352 -1.58 7.92 -59.41
C ASN A 352 -1.44 7.94 -60.96
N ALA A 353 -0.80 6.95 -61.57
CA ALA A 353 -0.56 6.92 -63.01
C ALA A 353 -1.71 6.30 -63.82
N THR A 354 -2.64 5.55 -63.21
CA THR A 354 -3.65 4.76 -63.94
C THR A 354 -5.02 4.77 -63.29
N GLU A 355 -5.25 5.53 -62.23
CA GLU A 355 -6.49 5.51 -61.41
C GLU A 355 -6.92 4.10 -60.93
N VAL A 356 -5.99 3.14 -60.91
CA VAL A 356 -6.27 1.81 -60.40
C VAL A 356 -6.26 1.82 -58.88
N VAL A 357 -7.41 1.52 -58.30
CA VAL A 357 -7.57 1.35 -56.84
C VAL A 357 -7.63 -0.13 -56.55
N GLU A 358 -6.62 -0.63 -55.88
CA GLU A 358 -6.57 -2.00 -55.38
C GLU A 358 -6.99 -1.98 -53.91
N ASN A 359 -8.03 -2.70 -53.55
CA ASN A 359 -8.47 -2.90 -52.17
C ASN A 359 -8.14 -4.34 -51.77
N THR A 360 -7.27 -4.51 -50.80
CA THR A 360 -6.98 -5.80 -50.21
C THR A 360 -7.44 -5.83 -48.76
N SER A 361 -8.25 -6.84 -48.40
CA SER A 361 -8.65 -7.11 -47.04
C SER A 361 -8.01 -8.41 -46.60
N GLU A 362 -7.27 -8.36 -45.49
CA GLU A 362 -6.64 -9.54 -44.94
C GLU A 362 -7.21 -9.77 -43.50
N TYR A 363 -7.65 -11.02 -43.25
CA TYR A 363 -8.16 -11.44 -41.96
C TYR A 363 -7.16 -12.41 -41.34
N SER A 364 -6.73 -12.16 -40.15
CA SER A 364 -5.83 -12.99 -39.39
C SER A 364 -6.37 -13.26 -37.99
N LEU A 365 -6.49 -14.56 -37.63
CA LEU A 365 -6.82 -15.01 -36.29
C LEU A 365 -5.54 -15.59 -35.66
N GLN A 366 -5.06 -14.95 -34.60
CA GLN A 366 -3.90 -15.41 -33.83
C GLN A 366 -4.38 -15.97 -32.48
N LYS A 367 -3.99 -17.21 -32.20
CA LYS A 367 -4.22 -17.88 -30.90
C LYS A 367 -2.92 -18.10 -30.17
#